data_e38417f1f3ed4f46f70ef693865afa74
#
_entry.id   e38417f1f3ed4f46f70ef693865afa74
#
_cell.length_a   1.000
_cell.length_b   1.000
_cell.length_c   1.000
_cell.angle_alpha   90.00
_cell.angle_beta   90.00
_cell.angle_gamma   90.00
#
_symmetry.space_group_name_H-M   'P 1'
#
loop_
_entity.id
_entity.type
_entity.pdbx_description
1 polymer ?
#
loop_
_entity_poly.entity_id
_entity_poly.type
_entity_poly.pdbx_seq_one_letter_code
_entity_poly.pdbx_strand_id
1 'polypeptide(L)'
;MINKNQHSMNRTIQEGIRKGLISISEDEKTITYIQQNKSRNFANPEEKVQADTFILLVTKYNYNPKRIKILVPIVMGSSTKEADIVVYNDDECTDPHILVRV
;
A
#
# COMPACT_ATOMS: atom_id res chain seq x y z
N MET A 1 -2.50 -23.24 -15.89
CA MET A 1 -1.20 -23.59 -15.25
C MET A 1 -0.68 -22.40 -14.48
N ILE A 2 -0.23 -22.65 -13.27
CA ILE A 2 0.26 -21.58 -12.40
C ILE A 2 1.69 -21.23 -12.78
N ASN A 3 1.92 -19.95 -13.05
CA ASN A 3 3.23 -19.42 -13.31
C ASN A 3 4.02 -19.34 -12.00
N LYS A 4 5.31 -19.59 -12.06
CA LYS A 4 6.18 -19.48 -10.87
C LYS A 4 6.11 -18.09 -10.25
N ASN A 5 5.96 -17.06 -11.06
CA ASN A 5 5.91 -15.68 -10.58
C ASN A 5 4.66 -15.38 -9.77
N GLN A 6 3.67 -16.24 -9.80
CA GLN A 6 2.44 -16.04 -9.03
C GLN A 6 2.60 -16.38 -7.56
N HIS A 7 3.74 -16.91 -7.13
CA HIS A 7 3.99 -17.19 -5.73
C HIS A 7 4.08 -15.91 -4.89
N SER A 8 4.65 -14.83 -5.43
CA SER A 8 4.70 -13.56 -4.74
C SER A 8 3.58 -12.61 -5.14
N MET A 9 2.83 -12.95 -6.19
CA MET A 9 1.78 -12.10 -6.73
C MET A 9 0.45 -12.82 -6.63
N ASN A 10 -0.21 -12.66 -5.48
CA ASN A 10 -1.54 -13.20 -5.30
C ASN A 10 -2.54 -12.41 -6.15
N ARG A 11 -3.81 -12.82 -6.08
CA ARG A 11 -4.87 -12.21 -6.89
C ARG A 11 -5.06 -10.72 -6.56
N THR A 12 -4.93 -10.35 -5.30
CA THR A 12 -5.07 -8.95 -4.88
C THR A 12 -3.97 -8.09 -5.49
N ILE A 13 -2.72 -8.56 -5.44
CA ILE A 13 -1.58 -7.84 -6.01
C ILE A 13 -1.77 -7.69 -7.52
N GLN A 14 -2.19 -8.73 -8.22
CA GLN A 14 -2.45 -8.66 -9.65
C GLN A 14 -3.53 -7.64 -9.98
N GLU A 15 -4.56 -7.56 -9.17
CA GLU A 15 -5.62 -6.57 -9.34
C GLU A 15 -5.07 -5.16 -9.15
N GLY A 16 -4.21 -4.96 -8.16
CA GLY A 16 -3.57 -3.66 -7.94
C GLY A 16 -2.71 -3.22 -9.11
N ILE A 17 -1.98 -4.16 -9.72
CA ILE A 17 -1.19 -3.87 -10.92
C ILE A 17 -2.11 -3.48 -12.08
N ARG A 18 -3.15 -4.26 -12.30
CA ARG A 18 -4.10 -4.05 -13.39
C ARG A 18 -4.78 -2.69 -13.29
N LYS A 19 -5.07 -2.24 -12.09
CA LYS A 19 -5.73 -0.96 -11.86
C LYS A 19 -4.78 0.23 -11.78
N GLY A 20 -3.47 -0.01 -11.93
CA GLY A 20 -2.49 1.06 -11.89
C GLY A 20 -2.21 1.62 -10.51
N LEU A 21 -2.51 0.88 -9.46
CA LEU A 21 -2.26 1.31 -8.08
C LEU A 21 -0.83 1.07 -7.65
N ILE A 22 -0.25 -0.04 -8.12
CA ILE A 22 1.11 -0.44 -7.81
C ILE A 22 1.80 -0.96 -9.06
N SER A 23 3.12 -1.03 -9.01
CA SER A 23 3.92 -1.77 -9.98
C SER A 23 4.95 -2.61 -9.23
N ILE A 24 5.33 -3.73 -9.84
CA ILE A 24 6.32 -4.65 -9.28
C ILE A 24 7.46 -4.76 -10.29
N SER A 25 8.71 -4.68 -9.80
CA SER A 25 9.88 -4.82 -10.66
C SER A 25 9.98 -6.24 -11.23
N GLU A 26 10.73 -6.40 -12.32
CA GLU A 26 10.89 -7.71 -12.99
C GLU A 26 11.42 -8.78 -12.04
N ASP A 27 12.36 -8.41 -11.16
CA ASP A 27 12.94 -9.33 -10.21
C ASP A 27 12.04 -9.56 -8.98
N GLU A 28 10.86 -8.91 -8.92
CA GLU A 28 9.88 -8.99 -7.85
C GLU A 28 10.42 -8.58 -6.48
N LYS A 29 11.46 -7.76 -6.47
CA LYS A 29 12.07 -7.27 -5.23
C LYS A 29 11.60 -5.89 -4.81
N THR A 30 11.01 -5.15 -5.72
CA THR A 30 10.59 -3.77 -5.46
C THR A 30 9.14 -3.56 -5.84
N ILE A 31 8.38 -3.00 -4.92
CA ILE A 31 7.02 -2.52 -5.19
C ILE A 31 7.03 -1.00 -5.20
N THR A 32 6.31 -0.42 -6.15
CA THR A 32 6.12 1.03 -6.22
C THR A 32 4.64 1.34 -6.07
N TYR A 33 4.30 2.17 -5.10
CA TYR A 33 2.95 2.70 -4.91
C TYR A 33 2.84 3.93 -5.78
N ILE A 34 2.14 3.80 -6.91
CA ILE A 34 2.22 4.75 -8.02
C ILE A 34 1.72 6.13 -7.64
N GLN A 35 0.59 6.20 -6.93
CA GLN A 35 -0.02 7.48 -6.56
C GLN A 35 0.93 8.37 -5.75
N GLN A 36 1.74 7.75 -4.89
CA GLN A 36 2.67 8.48 -4.03
C GLN A 36 4.10 8.46 -4.56
N ASN A 37 4.35 7.70 -5.62
CA ASN A 37 5.69 7.51 -6.16
C ASN A 37 6.67 7.03 -5.07
N LYS A 38 6.25 6.05 -4.29
CA LYS A 38 7.04 5.52 -3.18
C LYS A 38 7.35 4.05 -3.43
N SER A 39 8.64 3.70 -3.37
CA SER A 39 9.11 2.34 -3.62
C SER A 39 9.59 1.68 -2.33
N ARG A 40 9.29 0.38 -2.21
CA ARG A 40 9.60 -0.39 -1.01
C ARG A 40 10.12 -1.77 -1.39
N ASN A 41 10.73 -2.46 -0.42
CA ASN A 41 11.27 -3.81 -0.62
C ASN A 41 10.14 -4.84 -0.58
N PHE A 42 9.78 -5.37 -1.74
CA PHE A 42 8.67 -6.32 -1.86
C PHE A 42 9.04 -7.74 -1.41
N ALA A 43 10.32 -8.01 -1.18
CA ALA A 43 10.73 -9.30 -0.61
C ALA A 43 10.36 -9.42 0.87
N ASN A 44 10.13 -8.29 1.54
CA ASN A 44 9.72 -8.28 2.94
C ASN A 44 8.25 -8.76 3.06
N PRO A 45 7.99 -9.84 3.86
CA PRO A 45 6.61 -10.35 4.00
C PRO A 45 5.63 -9.30 4.52
N GLU A 46 6.05 -8.40 5.39
CA GLU A 46 5.19 -7.35 5.91
C GLU A 46 4.76 -6.39 4.80
N GLU A 47 5.63 -6.15 3.82
CA GLU A 47 5.31 -5.29 2.70
C GLU A 47 4.21 -5.92 1.82
N LYS A 48 4.20 -7.23 1.70
CA LYS A 48 3.16 -7.92 0.95
C LYS A 48 1.80 -7.76 1.61
N VAL A 49 1.75 -7.86 2.94
CA VAL A 49 0.51 -7.66 3.71
C VAL A 49 0.06 -6.21 3.58
N GLN A 50 0.98 -5.27 3.66
CA GLN A 50 0.67 -3.85 3.50
C GLN A 50 0.09 -3.56 2.11
N ALA A 51 0.69 -4.12 1.07
CA ALA A 51 0.22 -3.94 -0.30
C ALA A 51 -1.18 -4.52 -0.48
N ASP A 52 -1.43 -5.73 0.03
CA ASP A 52 -2.76 -6.34 -0.02
C ASP A 52 -3.78 -5.43 0.65
N THR A 53 -3.47 -4.94 1.84
CA THR A 53 -4.37 -4.09 2.60
C THR A 53 -4.69 -2.80 1.84
N PHE A 54 -3.66 -2.15 1.30
CA PHE A 54 -3.84 -0.93 0.51
C PHE A 54 -4.78 -1.18 -0.67
N ILE A 55 -4.53 -2.25 -1.43
CA ILE A 55 -5.33 -2.56 -2.62
C ILE A 55 -6.78 -2.87 -2.24
N LEU A 56 -7.00 -3.61 -1.15
CA LEU A 56 -8.34 -3.93 -0.69
C LEU A 56 -9.10 -2.68 -0.23
N LEU A 57 -8.41 -1.73 0.38
CA LEU A 57 -9.04 -0.47 0.77
C LEU A 57 -9.61 0.26 -0.45
N VAL A 58 -8.91 0.19 -1.57
CA VAL A 58 -9.37 0.82 -2.81
C VAL A 58 -10.44 -0.02 -3.49
N THR A 59 -10.18 -1.32 -3.68
CA THR A 59 -11.02 -2.15 -4.56
C THR A 59 -12.24 -2.71 -3.86
N LYS A 60 -12.13 -3.08 -2.59
CA LYS A 60 -13.23 -3.68 -1.85
C LYS A 60 -14.02 -2.64 -1.05
N TYR A 61 -13.33 -1.68 -0.46
CA TYR A 61 -13.95 -0.70 0.42
C TYR A 61 -14.16 0.66 -0.25
N ASN A 62 -13.75 0.80 -1.49
CA ASN A 62 -14.02 1.97 -2.34
C ASN A 62 -13.43 3.28 -1.82
N TYR A 63 -12.35 3.22 -1.05
CA TYR A 63 -11.65 4.44 -0.67
C TYR A 63 -10.88 4.99 -1.87
N ASN A 64 -10.87 6.32 -1.98
CA ASN A 64 -10.16 7.00 -3.04
C ASN A 64 -8.65 6.88 -2.82
N PRO A 65 -7.87 6.33 -3.77
CA PRO A 65 -6.42 6.19 -3.59
C PRO A 65 -5.71 7.51 -3.32
N LYS A 66 -6.26 8.64 -3.75
CA LYS A 66 -5.70 9.96 -3.44
C LYS A 66 -5.72 10.27 -1.96
N ARG A 67 -6.62 9.63 -1.22
CA ARG A 67 -6.79 9.85 0.23
C ARG A 67 -6.10 8.80 1.07
N ILE A 68 -5.29 7.95 0.46
CA ILE A 68 -4.57 6.89 1.16
C ILE A 68 -3.08 7.14 1.04
N LYS A 69 -2.39 7.22 2.17
CA LYS A 69 -0.93 7.33 2.20
C LYS A 69 -0.35 6.17 2.98
N ILE A 70 0.83 5.73 2.57
CA ILE A 70 1.56 4.67 3.25
C ILE A 70 2.77 5.26 3.96
N LEU A 71 3.18 4.61 5.05
CA LEU A 71 4.39 4.94 5.81
C LEU A 71 4.40 6.40 6.25
N VAL A 72 3.33 6.80 6.93
CA VAL A 72 3.15 8.18 7.40
C VAL A 72 3.73 8.34 8.79
N PRO A 73 4.69 9.25 9.01
CA PRO A 73 5.18 9.51 10.34
C PRO A 73 4.11 10.20 11.20
N ILE A 74 3.96 9.73 12.43
CA ILE A 74 2.99 10.29 13.36
C ILE A 74 3.75 10.69 14.62
N VAL A 75 3.67 11.97 14.97
CA VAL A 75 4.32 12.48 16.18
C VAL A 75 3.41 12.21 17.36
N MET A 76 3.95 11.53 18.37
CA MET A 76 3.24 11.19 19.59
C MET A 76 4.08 11.64 20.77
N GLY A 77 3.80 12.84 21.26
CA GLY A 77 4.60 13.42 22.35
C GLY A 77 6.02 13.67 21.88
N SER A 78 7.01 13.10 22.58
CA SER A 78 8.42 13.25 22.25
C SER A 78 8.93 12.21 21.28
N SER A 79 8.08 11.26 20.85
CA SER A 79 8.49 10.20 19.92
C SER A 79 7.71 10.29 18.63
N THR A 80 8.29 9.74 17.54
CA THR A 80 7.64 9.62 16.25
C THR A 80 7.48 8.15 15.94
N LYS A 81 6.25 7.77 15.58
CA LYS A 81 5.95 6.41 15.11
C LYS A 81 5.46 6.50 13.68
N GLU A 82 5.57 5.38 12.97
CA GLU A 82 5.14 5.33 11.57
C GLU A 82 3.86 4.51 11.48
N ALA A 83 2.82 5.09 10.91
CA ALA A 83 1.63 4.35 10.55
C ALA A 83 1.85 3.74 9.16
N ASP A 84 1.52 2.45 9.03
CA ASP A 84 1.76 1.75 7.77
C ASP A 84 0.86 2.28 6.66
N ILE A 85 -0.42 2.51 6.99
CA ILE A 85 -1.38 3.06 6.03
C ILE A 85 -2.28 4.04 6.78
N VAL A 86 -2.53 5.20 6.16
CA VAL A 86 -3.49 6.17 6.68
C VAL A 86 -4.50 6.49 5.59
N VAL A 87 -5.78 6.41 5.92
CA VAL A 87 -6.86 6.84 5.04
C VAL A 87 -7.37 8.17 5.59
N TYR A 88 -7.48 9.16 4.71
CA TYR A 88 -7.90 10.52 5.09
C TYR A 88 -9.33 10.81 4.64
N ASN A 89 -9.98 11.73 5.34
CA ASN A 89 -11.32 12.18 4.97
C ASN A 89 -11.33 13.21 3.84
N ASP A 90 -10.17 13.82 3.56
CA ASP A 90 -10.03 14.90 2.61
C ASP A 90 -8.96 14.62 1.56
N ASP A 91 -9.05 15.28 0.40
CA ASP A 91 -8.09 15.11 -0.68
C ASP A 91 -6.72 15.67 -0.35
N GLU A 92 -6.64 16.65 0.53
CA GLU A 92 -5.37 17.25 0.98
C GLU A 92 -4.64 16.38 1.99
N CYS A 93 -5.29 15.31 2.47
CA CYS A 93 -4.71 14.37 3.44
C CYS A 93 -4.29 15.08 4.73
N THR A 94 -5.20 15.87 5.28
CA THR A 94 -4.97 16.57 6.54
C THR A 94 -5.81 16.06 7.69
N ASP A 95 -6.91 15.34 7.39
CA ASP A 95 -7.84 14.84 8.39
C ASP A 95 -7.83 13.30 8.38
N PRO A 96 -7.02 12.65 9.23
CA PRO A 96 -6.96 11.19 9.26
C PRO A 96 -8.28 10.57 9.69
N HIS A 97 -8.69 9.51 8.99
CA HIS A 97 -9.90 8.76 9.28
C HIS A 97 -9.58 7.38 9.83
N ILE A 98 -8.67 6.67 9.18
CA ILE A 98 -8.27 5.31 9.57
C ILE A 98 -6.76 5.23 9.59
N LEU A 99 -6.23 4.66 10.69
CA LEU A 99 -4.82 4.34 10.82
C LEU A 99 -4.67 2.82 10.85
N VAL A 100 -3.88 2.28 9.93
CA VAL A 100 -3.66 0.85 9.84
C VAL A 100 -2.21 0.54 10.17
N ARG A 101 -2.03 -0.47 11.00
CA ARG A 101 -0.71 -1.03 11.31
C ARG A 101 -0.73 -2.50 10.94
N VAL A 102 0.28 -2.90 10.21
CA VAL A 102 0.41 -4.26 9.71
C VAL A 102 1.30 -5.10 10.60
#